data_27898fb5c8d2523fd9284bc1212a911e
#
_entry.id   27898fb5c8d2523fd9284bc1212a911e
#
_cell.length_a   1.000
_cell.length_b   1.000
_cell.length_c   1.000
_cell.angle_alpha   90.00
_cell.angle_beta   90.00
_cell.angle_gamma   90.00
#
_symmetry.space_group_name_H-M   'P 1'
#
loop_
_entity.id
_entity.type
_entity.pdbx_description
1 polymer ?
#
loop_
_entity_poly.entity_id
_entity_poly.type
_entity_poly.pdbx_seq_one_letter_code
_entity_poly.pdbx_strand_id
1 'polypeptide(L)'
;MTIHTLYELVQHSVKSFASKVAFAMYGGEELSYAEVGTRVKHVQDLLIGAGLKAGDKVALLSSNMPNWCVSYLAVTSAGMVAVPILPDFSTEELEMIIAHSEAKALMVSDKLFAKLAKSTIESLHIVIRTKNLGVIASRPAAEKGAVGIPNPEDLAVIIYTSGTTSRPKGVMLSHANLCAQISMSAAIFPIFPDDTFLSVLPLAHTYECSIGMIYPFSLGARVCLLYTSDAAD
;
A
#
# COMPACT_ATOMS: atom_id res chain seq x y z
N MET A 1 -23.13 -6.03 5.22
CA MET A 1 -22.77 -5.40 3.92
C MET A 1 -21.70 -6.26 3.29
N THR A 2 -21.87 -6.69 2.05
CA THR A 2 -20.84 -7.46 1.35
C THR A 2 -19.91 -6.46 0.66
N ILE A 3 -18.63 -6.50 0.98
CA ILE A 3 -17.59 -5.63 0.40
C ILE A 3 -16.92 -6.41 -0.74
N HIS A 4 -16.88 -5.83 -1.92
CA HIS A 4 -16.34 -6.46 -3.12
C HIS A 4 -15.06 -5.82 -3.64
N THR A 5 -14.76 -4.60 -3.19
CA THR A 5 -13.56 -3.86 -3.60
C THR A 5 -12.86 -3.20 -2.41
N LEU A 6 -11.55 -2.93 -2.53
CA LEU A 6 -10.83 -2.16 -1.53
C LEU A 6 -11.29 -0.70 -1.46
N TYR A 7 -11.89 -0.16 -2.54
CA TYR A 7 -12.55 1.14 -2.50
C TYR A 7 -13.71 1.14 -1.50
N GLU A 8 -14.63 0.18 -1.63
CA GLU A 8 -15.78 0.05 -0.71
C GLU A 8 -15.31 -0.18 0.73
N LEU A 9 -14.27 -1.02 0.91
CA LEU A 9 -13.69 -1.31 2.21
C LEU A 9 -13.17 -0.02 2.88
N VAL A 10 -12.37 0.77 2.19
CA VAL A 10 -11.80 2.02 2.73
C VAL A 10 -12.90 3.01 3.06
N GLN A 11 -13.87 3.21 2.15
CA GLN A 11 -14.98 4.14 2.38
C GLN A 11 -15.82 3.73 3.61
N HIS A 12 -16.13 2.44 3.72
CA HIS A 12 -16.88 1.90 4.86
C HIS A 12 -16.11 2.08 6.17
N SER A 13 -14.86 1.62 6.22
CA SER A 13 -14.06 1.61 7.46
C SER A 13 -13.78 3.02 7.99
N VAL A 14 -13.37 3.94 7.11
CA VAL A 14 -13.10 5.34 7.48
C VAL A 14 -14.36 6.02 8.03
N LYS A 15 -15.53 5.74 7.45
CA LYS A 15 -16.80 6.32 7.90
C LYS A 15 -17.30 5.68 9.20
N SER A 16 -17.24 4.35 9.30
CA SER A 16 -17.83 3.60 10.41
C SER A 16 -17.03 3.69 11.70
N PHE A 17 -15.70 3.84 11.59
CA PHE A 17 -14.79 3.80 12.74
C PHE A 17 -13.97 5.08 12.90
N ALA A 18 -14.45 6.22 12.40
CA ALA A 18 -13.73 7.48 12.23
C ALA A 18 -12.85 7.91 13.44
N SER A 19 -13.36 7.78 14.66
CA SER A 19 -12.68 8.22 15.88
C SER A 19 -11.74 7.17 16.50
N LYS A 20 -11.76 5.92 15.99
CA LYS A 20 -10.88 4.87 16.51
C LYS A 20 -9.48 5.00 15.91
N VAL A 21 -8.47 4.47 16.61
CA VAL A 21 -7.11 4.34 16.08
C VAL A 21 -7.10 3.18 15.07
N ALA A 22 -6.67 3.47 13.83
CA ALA A 22 -6.53 2.46 12.78
C ALA A 22 -5.12 1.87 12.76
N PHE A 23 -4.11 2.75 12.61
CA PHE A 23 -2.71 2.36 12.52
C PHE A 23 -1.89 3.08 13.58
N ALA A 24 -1.00 2.34 14.21
CA ALA A 24 -0.08 2.89 15.19
C ALA A 24 1.33 2.33 14.98
N MET A 25 2.35 3.13 15.23
CA MET A 25 3.71 2.66 15.43
C MET A 25 3.93 2.39 16.90
N TYR A 26 4.48 1.26 17.27
CA TYR A 26 4.74 0.97 18.68
C TYR A 26 5.64 2.04 19.29
N GLY A 27 5.14 2.71 20.34
CA GLY A 27 5.84 3.83 20.96
C GLY A 27 5.94 5.11 20.13
N GLY A 28 5.19 5.21 19.03
CA GLY A 28 5.27 6.32 18.10
C GLY A 28 3.91 6.89 17.67
N GLU A 29 3.81 7.27 16.40
CA GLU A 29 2.63 7.89 15.80
C GLU A 29 1.41 6.96 15.82
N GLU A 30 0.24 7.53 16.11
CA GLU A 30 -1.06 6.88 15.95
C GLU A 30 -1.91 7.65 14.95
N LEU A 31 -2.63 6.92 14.11
CA LEU A 31 -3.57 7.47 13.13
C LEU A 31 -4.97 6.94 13.39
N SER A 32 -5.91 7.82 13.56
CA SER A 32 -7.33 7.48 13.56
C SER A 32 -7.79 7.07 12.14
N TYR A 33 -8.90 6.36 12.03
CA TYR A 33 -9.52 6.05 10.73
C TYR A 33 -9.85 7.32 9.93
N ALA A 34 -10.28 8.39 10.58
CA ALA A 34 -10.53 9.68 9.92
C ALA A 34 -9.25 10.29 9.34
N GLU A 35 -8.13 10.24 10.07
CA GLU A 35 -6.83 10.72 9.60
C GLU A 35 -6.30 9.84 8.46
N VAL A 36 -6.51 8.52 8.52
CA VAL A 36 -6.21 7.62 7.40
C VAL A 36 -6.97 8.05 6.15
N GLY A 37 -8.28 8.32 6.25
CA GLY A 37 -9.09 8.82 5.13
C GLY A 37 -8.55 10.13 4.53
N THR A 38 -8.14 11.06 5.39
CA THR A 38 -7.54 12.34 4.98
C THR A 38 -6.22 12.14 4.24
N ARG A 39 -5.34 11.29 4.77
CA ARG A 39 -4.04 10.98 4.14
C ARG A 39 -4.20 10.18 2.86
N VAL A 40 -5.14 9.23 2.80
CA VAL A 40 -5.51 8.50 1.57
C VAL A 40 -5.87 9.48 0.47
N LYS A 41 -6.77 10.43 0.76
CA LYS A 41 -7.15 11.48 -0.19
C LYS A 41 -5.97 12.33 -0.65
N HIS A 42 -5.09 12.73 0.28
CA HIS A 42 -3.88 13.49 -0.05
C HIS A 42 -2.97 12.74 -1.02
N VAL A 43 -2.69 11.45 -0.76
CA VAL A 43 -1.86 10.62 -1.66
C VAL A 43 -2.52 10.49 -3.04
N GLN A 44 -3.84 10.25 -3.10
CA GLN A 44 -4.59 10.20 -4.36
C GLN A 44 -4.46 11.50 -5.15
N ASP A 45 -4.58 12.65 -4.49
CA ASP A 45 -4.45 13.97 -5.14
C ASP A 45 -3.04 14.18 -5.73
N LEU A 46 -1.98 13.71 -5.05
CA LEU A 46 -0.62 13.75 -5.57
C LEU A 46 -0.45 12.87 -6.81
N LEU A 47 -0.95 11.63 -6.77
CA LEU A 47 -0.86 10.68 -7.88
C LEU A 47 -1.64 11.19 -9.11
N ILE A 48 -2.85 11.69 -8.90
CA ILE A 48 -3.69 12.30 -9.95
C ILE A 48 -3.01 13.56 -10.51
N GLY A 49 -2.44 14.39 -9.65
CA GLY A 49 -1.67 15.56 -10.05
C GLY A 49 -0.49 15.23 -10.96
N ALA A 50 0.11 14.05 -10.77
CA ALA A 50 1.19 13.52 -11.61
C ALA A 50 0.69 12.76 -12.86
N GLY A 51 -0.61 12.80 -13.15
CA GLY A 51 -1.21 12.21 -14.36
C GLY A 51 -1.56 10.72 -14.26
N LEU A 52 -1.52 10.12 -13.06
CA LEU A 52 -1.89 8.71 -12.89
C LEU A 52 -3.42 8.52 -12.94
N LYS A 53 -3.84 7.37 -13.43
CA LYS A 53 -5.24 6.97 -13.57
C LYS A 53 -5.45 5.51 -13.19
N ALA A 54 -6.70 5.08 -13.14
CA ALA A 54 -7.04 3.68 -12.88
C ALA A 54 -6.25 2.72 -13.77
N GLY A 55 -5.77 1.61 -13.19
CA GLY A 55 -4.91 0.61 -13.82
C GLY A 55 -3.42 0.94 -13.83
N ASP A 56 -3.02 2.18 -13.53
CA ASP A 56 -1.61 2.54 -13.42
C ASP A 56 -0.98 1.92 -12.16
N LYS A 57 0.27 1.46 -12.28
CA LYS A 57 0.99 0.76 -11.22
C LYS A 57 1.79 1.75 -10.38
N VAL A 58 1.74 1.57 -9.06
CA VAL A 58 2.47 2.35 -8.06
C VAL A 58 3.32 1.40 -7.22
N ALA A 59 4.64 1.52 -7.32
CA ALA A 59 5.58 0.76 -6.51
C ALA A 59 5.58 1.26 -5.06
N LEU A 60 5.65 0.34 -4.09
CA LEU A 60 5.63 0.60 -2.67
C LEU A 60 6.85 -0.05 -2.01
N LEU A 61 7.93 0.71 -1.88
CA LEU A 61 9.23 0.27 -1.40
C LEU A 61 9.58 0.99 -0.09
N SER A 62 9.15 0.47 1.03
CA SER A 62 9.37 1.09 2.33
C SER A 62 9.30 0.07 3.46
N SER A 63 9.97 0.36 4.58
CA SER A 63 9.77 -0.34 5.84
C SER A 63 8.36 -0.10 6.39
N ASN A 64 7.94 -0.95 7.34
CA ASN A 64 6.64 -0.87 8.00
C ASN A 64 6.48 0.48 8.72
N MET A 65 5.42 1.19 8.40
CA MET A 65 4.99 2.41 9.08
C MET A 65 3.53 2.72 8.76
N PRO A 66 2.81 3.53 9.56
CA PRO A 66 1.42 3.88 9.31
C PRO A 66 1.16 4.41 7.89
N ASN A 67 2.06 5.23 7.35
CA ASN A 67 1.94 5.77 6.00
C ASN A 67 2.18 4.73 4.89
N TRP A 68 2.80 3.58 5.18
CA TRP A 68 2.81 2.45 4.25
C TRP A 68 1.39 1.92 4.03
N CYS A 69 0.65 1.71 5.13
CA CYS A 69 -0.75 1.28 5.08
C CYS A 69 -1.62 2.29 4.34
N VAL A 70 -1.46 3.58 4.66
CA VAL A 70 -2.13 4.69 3.96
C VAL A 70 -1.84 4.65 2.46
N SER A 71 -0.58 4.48 2.06
CA SER A 71 -0.16 4.44 0.66
C SER A 71 -0.79 3.29 -0.11
N TYR A 72 -0.78 2.09 0.48
CA TYR A 72 -1.42 0.91 -0.10
C TYR A 72 -2.94 1.12 -0.31
N LEU A 73 -3.62 1.62 0.73
CA LEU A 73 -5.06 1.89 0.68
C LEU A 73 -5.39 3.02 -0.31
N ALA A 74 -4.55 4.04 -0.42
CA ALA A 74 -4.74 5.15 -1.35
C ALA A 74 -4.65 4.68 -2.81
N VAL A 75 -3.64 3.89 -3.13
CA VAL A 75 -3.43 3.34 -4.47
C VAL A 75 -4.58 2.43 -4.87
N THR A 76 -4.87 1.42 -4.06
CA THR A 76 -5.87 0.41 -4.39
C THR A 76 -7.30 0.96 -4.41
N SER A 77 -7.64 1.88 -3.49
CA SER A 77 -8.97 2.51 -3.49
C SER A 77 -9.17 3.55 -4.58
N ALA A 78 -8.11 3.96 -5.28
CA ALA A 78 -8.19 4.81 -6.47
C ALA A 78 -8.34 4.03 -7.79
N GLY A 79 -8.46 2.69 -7.72
CA GLY A 79 -8.46 1.82 -8.89
C GLY A 79 -7.08 1.69 -9.54
N MET A 80 -6.02 2.16 -8.88
CA MET A 80 -4.63 1.95 -9.29
C MET A 80 -4.12 0.61 -8.72
N VAL A 81 -3.01 0.11 -9.26
CA VAL A 81 -2.45 -1.18 -8.88
C VAL A 81 -1.25 -0.99 -7.95
N ALA A 82 -1.32 -1.51 -6.73
CA ALA A 82 -0.20 -1.49 -5.82
C ALA A 82 0.84 -2.57 -6.21
N VAL A 83 2.13 -2.21 -6.14
CA VAL A 83 3.26 -3.11 -6.32
C VAL A 83 4.11 -3.06 -5.05
N PRO A 84 3.71 -3.78 -3.98
CA PRO A 84 4.51 -3.85 -2.76
C PRO A 84 5.81 -4.60 -3.04
N ILE A 85 6.93 -4.01 -2.61
CA ILE A 85 8.27 -4.56 -2.82
C ILE A 85 8.93 -4.79 -1.46
N LEU A 86 9.43 -5.99 -1.24
CA LEU A 86 10.16 -6.34 -0.01
C LEU A 86 11.47 -5.53 0.07
N PRO A 87 11.78 -4.89 1.21
CA PRO A 87 13.00 -4.10 1.39
C PRO A 87 14.31 -4.90 1.24
N ASP A 88 14.22 -6.22 1.43
CA ASP A 88 15.38 -7.14 1.44
C ASP A 88 15.84 -7.56 0.03
N PHE A 89 15.11 -7.19 -1.02
CA PHE A 89 15.58 -7.42 -2.38
C PHE A 89 16.87 -6.63 -2.66
N SER A 90 17.74 -7.22 -3.49
CA SER A 90 18.94 -6.54 -3.98
C SER A 90 18.57 -5.31 -4.83
N THR A 91 19.51 -4.39 -4.99
CA THR A 91 19.29 -3.20 -5.82
C THR A 91 18.87 -3.56 -7.25
N GLU A 92 19.50 -4.59 -7.83
CA GLU A 92 19.19 -5.09 -9.18
C GLU A 92 17.75 -5.65 -9.26
N GLU A 93 17.31 -6.38 -8.23
CA GLU A 93 15.94 -6.89 -8.16
C GLU A 93 14.93 -5.77 -7.99
N LEU A 94 15.22 -4.77 -7.14
CA LEU A 94 14.36 -3.59 -6.94
C LEU A 94 14.13 -2.85 -8.26
N GLU A 95 15.20 -2.56 -9.00
CA GLU A 95 15.13 -1.87 -10.28
C GLU A 95 14.40 -2.70 -11.35
N MET A 96 14.68 -4.01 -11.38
CA MET A 96 13.98 -4.94 -12.28
C MET A 96 12.48 -4.98 -11.99
N ILE A 97 12.07 -5.05 -10.72
CA ILE A 97 10.65 -5.07 -10.34
C ILE A 97 9.96 -3.76 -10.73
N ILE A 98 10.57 -2.62 -10.46
CA ILE A 98 10.03 -1.30 -10.83
C ILE A 98 9.84 -1.21 -12.35
N ALA A 99 10.84 -1.63 -13.13
CA ALA A 99 10.78 -1.62 -14.58
C ALA A 99 9.77 -2.65 -15.13
N HIS A 100 9.82 -3.91 -14.65
CA HIS A 100 8.95 -4.99 -15.14
C HIS A 100 7.47 -4.76 -14.80
N SER A 101 7.18 -4.17 -13.64
CA SER A 101 5.82 -3.82 -13.27
C SER A 101 5.27 -2.64 -14.07
N GLU A 102 6.12 -1.93 -14.82
CA GLU A 102 5.78 -0.66 -15.49
C GLU A 102 5.21 0.38 -14.50
N ALA A 103 5.77 0.42 -13.28
CA ALA A 103 5.33 1.37 -12.27
C ALA A 103 5.55 2.80 -12.75
N LYS A 104 4.51 3.64 -12.63
CA LYS A 104 4.57 5.08 -12.97
C LYS A 104 4.90 5.96 -11.78
N ALA A 105 4.70 5.46 -10.57
CA ALA A 105 4.99 6.17 -9.33
C ALA A 105 5.68 5.25 -8.33
N LEU A 106 6.38 5.86 -7.39
CA LEU A 106 7.07 5.18 -6.30
C LEU A 106 6.77 5.86 -4.97
N MET A 107 6.34 5.06 -4.00
CA MET A 107 6.30 5.43 -2.58
C MET A 107 7.51 4.79 -1.90
N VAL A 108 8.39 5.58 -1.26
CA VAL A 108 9.69 5.06 -0.81
C VAL A 108 10.15 5.65 0.52
N SER A 109 10.84 4.84 1.35
CA SER A 109 11.57 5.33 2.53
C SER A 109 12.95 5.87 2.16
N ASP A 110 13.49 6.82 2.94
CA ASP A 110 14.75 7.51 2.61
C ASP A 110 15.93 6.55 2.42
N LYS A 111 16.06 5.53 3.30
CA LYS A 111 17.13 4.52 3.23
C LYS A 111 17.08 3.71 1.93
N LEU A 112 15.88 3.34 1.48
CA LEU A 112 15.69 2.57 0.25
C LEU A 112 15.77 3.44 -1.01
N PHE A 113 15.36 4.70 -0.93
CA PHE A 113 15.53 5.67 -2.01
C PHE A 113 17.00 5.84 -2.40
N ALA A 114 17.90 5.85 -1.43
CA ALA A 114 19.34 5.98 -1.66
C ALA A 114 19.96 4.79 -2.41
N LYS A 115 19.27 3.64 -2.48
CA LYS A 115 19.73 2.45 -3.23
C LYS A 115 19.38 2.50 -4.72
N LEU A 116 18.45 3.36 -5.16
CA LEU A 116 17.94 3.38 -6.52
C LEU A 116 18.80 4.23 -7.45
N ALA A 117 18.97 3.78 -8.68
CA ALA A 117 19.66 4.53 -9.72
C ALA A 117 18.86 5.79 -10.11
N LYS A 118 19.59 6.83 -10.50
CA LYS A 118 19.00 8.09 -10.97
C LYS A 118 18.07 7.86 -12.20
N SER A 119 18.46 6.97 -13.11
CA SER A 119 17.66 6.61 -14.30
C SER A 119 16.31 6.02 -13.94
N THR A 120 16.26 5.17 -12.90
CA THR A 120 15.00 4.59 -12.39
C THR A 120 14.09 5.69 -11.84
N ILE A 121 14.65 6.61 -11.04
CA ILE A 121 13.89 7.74 -10.49
C ILE A 121 13.37 8.65 -11.62
N GLU A 122 14.23 8.95 -12.60
CA GLU A 122 13.86 9.77 -13.77
C GLU A 122 12.85 9.08 -14.69
N SER A 123 12.67 7.77 -14.64
CA SER A 123 11.64 7.05 -15.39
C SER A 123 10.23 7.23 -14.83
N LEU A 124 10.07 7.58 -13.56
CA LEU A 124 8.80 7.71 -12.86
C LEU A 124 8.14 9.08 -13.05
N HIS A 125 6.82 9.15 -12.98
CA HIS A 125 6.05 10.39 -13.01
C HIS A 125 6.16 11.15 -11.70
N ILE A 126 6.14 10.42 -10.56
CA ILE A 126 6.26 10.99 -9.23
C ILE A 126 6.92 9.99 -8.26
N VAL A 127 7.74 10.52 -7.37
CA VAL A 127 8.31 9.79 -6.23
C VAL A 127 7.89 10.49 -4.95
N ILE A 128 7.28 9.75 -4.03
CA ILE A 128 6.72 10.25 -2.77
C ILE A 128 7.46 9.59 -1.60
N ARG A 129 7.87 10.39 -0.62
CA ARG A 129 8.47 9.90 0.62
C ARG A 129 7.39 9.29 1.51
N THR A 130 7.53 8.02 1.91
CA THR A 130 6.53 7.35 2.76
C THR A 130 6.43 7.99 4.14
N LYS A 131 7.54 8.45 4.73
CA LYS A 131 7.58 8.99 6.10
C LYS A 131 6.61 10.15 6.33
N ASN A 132 6.50 11.09 5.39
CA ASN A 132 5.69 12.30 5.53
C ASN A 132 4.76 12.57 4.35
N LEU A 133 4.67 11.64 3.40
CA LEU A 133 3.89 11.75 2.16
C LEU A 133 4.28 12.97 1.30
N GLY A 134 5.49 13.49 1.46
CA GLY A 134 6.01 14.59 0.68
C GLY A 134 6.61 14.14 -0.66
N VAL A 135 6.50 14.99 -1.68
CA VAL A 135 7.07 14.72 -3.00
C VAL A 135 8.59 14.88 -2.97
N ILE A 136 9.31 13.87 -3.44
CA ILE A 136 10.79 13.89 -3.63
C ILE A 136 11.12 14.35 -5.05
N ALA A 137 10.45 13.78 -6.04
CA ALA A 137 10.62 14.09 -7.45
C ALA A 137 9.28 13.99 -8.17
N SER A 138 9.06 14.84 -9.16
CA SER A 138 7.86 14.81 -10.00
C SER A 138 8.18 15.40 -11.37
N ARG A 139 7.54 14.84 -12.40
CA ARG A 139 7.54 15.43 -13.75
C ARG A 139 6.21 16.15 -14.00
N PRO A 140 6.24 17.22 -14.81
CA PRO A 140 4.99 17.82 -15.27
C PRO A 140 4.15 16.79 -16.01
N ALA A 141 2.91 16.60 -15.60
CA ALA A 141 1.95 15.79 -16.34
C ALA A 141 1.36 16.61 -17.49
N ALA A 142 1.24 15.99 -18.67
CA ALA A 142 0.56 16.64 -19.80
C ALA A 142 -0.94 16.84 -19.53
N GLU A 143 -1.53 15.88 -18.82
CA GLU A 143 -2.92 15.90 -18.38
C GLU A 143 -3.04 15.41 -16.94
N LYS A 144 -4.02 15.95 -16.23
CA LYS A 144 -4.35 15.49 -14.88
C LYS A 144 -4.96 14.09 -14.95
N GLY A 145 -4.54 13.20 -14.07
CA GLY A 145 -5.11 11.88 -13.93
C GLY A 145 -6.52 11.88 -13.31
N ALA A 146 -7.03 10.69 -13.04
CA ALA A 146 -8.33 10.52 -12.40
C ALA A 146 -8.37 9.31 -11.46
N VAL A 147 -9.11 9.42 -10.37
CA VAL A 147 -9.50 8.27 -9.54
C VAL A 147 -10.53 7.46 -10.32
N GLY A 148 -10.36 6.15 -10.36
CA GLY A 148 -11.36 5.21 -10.84
C GLY A 148 -12.04 4.49 -9.66
N ILE A 149 -13.32 4.20 -9.79
CA ILE A 149 -13.99 3.25 -8.89
C ILE A 149 -13.74 1.86 -9.48
N PRO A 150 -12.96 0.99 -8.80
CA PRO A 150 -12.63 -0.31 -9.35
C PRO A 150 -13.83 -1.26 -9.34
N ASN A 151 -13.89 -2.15 -10.34
CA ASN A 151 -14.73 -3.33 -10.31
C ASN A 151 -14.05 -4.45 -9.51
N PRO A 152 -14.81 -5.45 -9.01
CA PRO A 152 -14.23 -6.56 -8.25
C PRO A 152 -13.13 -7.33 -9.00
N GLU A 153 -13.24 -7.47 -10.31
CA GLU A 153 -12.28 -8.20 -11.16
C GLU A 153 -11.09 -7.36 -11.61
N ASP A 154 -11.10 -6.05 -11.35
CA ASP A 154 -9.97 -5.20 -11.68
C ASP A 154 -8.76 -5.59 -10.83
N LEU A 155 -7.56 -5.49 -11.44
CA LEU A 155 -6.30 -5.77 -10.78
C LEU A 155 -6.06 -4.77 -9.65
N ALA A 156 -5.82 -5.27 -8.43
CA ALA A 156 -5.56 -4.46 -7.25
C ALA A 156 -4.08 -4.44 -6.85
N VAL A 157 -3.39 -5.58 -7.00
CA VAL A 157 -2.00 -5.72 -6.56
C VAL A 157 -1.20 -6.69 -7.42
N ILE A 158 0.09 -6.40 -7.60
CA ILE A 158 1.08 -7.33 -8.17
C ILE A 158 2.13 -7.58 -7.10
N ILE A 159 2.25 -8.83 -6.64
CA ILE A 159 3.19 -9.23 -5.59
C ILE A 159 4.33 -10.01 -6.22
N TYR A 160 5.55 -9.51 -6.08
CA TYR A 160 6.73 -10.20 -6.56
C TYR A 160 7.27 -11.17 -5.51
N THR A 161 7.51 -12.40 -5.95
CA THR A 161 8.12 -13.43 -5.12
C THR A 161 9.50 -13.77 -5.67
N SER A 162 10.46 -14.08 -4.77
CA SER A 162 11.74 -14.67 -5.14
C SER A 162 11.46 -16.06 -5.69
N GLY A 163 11.35 -16.18 -7.01
CA GLY A 163 11.15 -17.47 -7.66
C GLY A 163 12.42 -18.35 -7.58
N THR A 164 12.27 -19.68 -7.70
CA THR A 164 13.37 -20.64 -7.89
C THR A 164 14.14 -20.41 -9.21
N THR A 165 13.65 -19.53 -10.07
CA THR A 165 14.28 -19.07 -11.31
C THR A 165 14.84 -17.67 -11.08
N SER A 166 15.95 -17.34 -11.75
CA SER A 166 16.72 -16.08 -11.61
C SER A 166 15.94 -14.76 -11.86
N ARG A 167 14.64 -14.80 -12.04
CA ARG A 167 13.79 -13.61 -12.26
C ARG A 167 12.58 -13.61 -11.33
N PRO A 168 12.29 -12.51 -10.64
CA PRO A 168 11.08 -12.36 -9.83
C PRO A 168 9.82 -12.58 -10.67
N LYS A 169 8.83 -13.28 -10.09
CA LYS A 169 7.52 -13.51 -10.71
C LYS A 169 6.48 -12.63 -10.03
N GLY A 170 5.70 -11.89 -10.80
CA GLY A 170 4.59 -11.08 -10.30
C GLY A 170 3.29 -11.88 -10.23
N VAL A 171 2.78 -12.09 -9.03
CA VAL A 171 1.45 -12.68 -8.80
C VAL A 171 0.43 -11.56 -8.84
N MET A 172 -0.56 -11.67 -9.71
CA MET A 172 -1.61 -10.68 -9.94
C MET A 172 -2.87 -11.06 -9.14
N LEU A 173 -3.36 -10.16 -8.29
CA LEU A 173 -4.58 -10.36 -7.50
C LEU A 173 -5.58 -9.23 -7.78
N SER A 174 -6.84 -9.60 -8.00
CA SER A 174 -7.94 -8.66 -8.16
C SER A 174 -8.47 -8.18 -6.80
N HIS A 175 -9.33 -7.16 -6.83
CA HIS A 175 -10.08 -6.73 -5.63
C HIS A 175 -10.91 -7.87 -5.05
N ALA A 176 -11.57 -8.66 -5.90
CA ALA A 176 -12.36 -9.82 -5.48
C ALA A 176 -11.50 -10.87 -4.74
N ASN A 177 -10.28 -11.16 -5.21
CA ASN A 177 -9.39 -12.10 -4.55
C ASN A 177 -9.06 -11.66 -3.11
N LEU A 178 -8.73 -10.37 -2.92
CA LEU A 178 -8.41 -9.83 -1.61
C LEU A 178 -9.64 -9.79 -0.69
N CYS A 179 -10.80 -9.38 -1.18
CA CYS A 179 -12.03 -9.35 -0.40
C CYS A 179 -12.52 -10.75 -0.02
N ALA A 180 -12.35 -11.74 -0.91
CA ALA A 180 -12.65 -13.13 -0.60
C ALA A 180 -11.75 -13.67 0.53
N GLN A 181 -10.45 -13.38 0.48
CA GLN A 181 -9.51 -13.76 1.54
C GLN A 181 -9.90 -13.17 2.90
N ILE A 182 -10.30 -11.88 2.93
CA ILE A 182 -10.77 -11.21 4.15
C ILE A 182 -12.03 -11.90 4.70
N SER A 183 -13.00 -12.20 3.83
CA SER A 183 -14.24 -12.88 4.21
C SER A 183 -13.99 -14.29 4.76
N MET A 184 -13.07 -15.04 4.16
CA MET A 184 -12.65 -16.37 4.64
C MET A 184 -11.95 -16.27 6.00
N SER A 185 -11.11 -15.26 6.20
CA SER A 185 -10.43 -15.04 7.48
C SER A 185 -11.41 -14.73 8.60
N ALA A 186 -12.47 -13.98 8.32
CA ALA A 186 -13.53 -13.67 9.29
C ALA A 186 -14.29 -14.91 9.80
N ALA A 187 -14.35 -15.95 9.00
CA ALA A 187 -14.96 -17.22 9.39
C ALA A 187 -14.09 -18.05 10.34
N ILE A 188 -12.76 -17.80 10.35
CA ILE A 188 -11.78 -18.59 11.11
C ILE A 188 -11.30 -17.84 12.35
N PHE A 189 -11.05 -16.53 12.21
CA PHE A 189 -10.50 -15.68 13.27
C PHE A 189 -11.43 -14.47 13.48
N PRO A 190 -12.36 -14.54 14.44
CA PRO A 190 -13.20 -13.38 14.75
C PRO A 190 -12.31 -12.26 15.33
N ILE A 191 -12.43 -11.06 14.75
CA ILE A 191 -11.80 -9.82 15.22
C ILE A 191 -12.91 -8.86 15.60
N PHE A 192 -12.69 -8.13 16.69
CA PHE A 192 -13.61 -7.12 17.20
C PHE A 192 -13.01 -5.70 17.06
N PRO A 193 -13.86 -4.67 16.98
CA PRO A 193 -13.38 -3.28 16.82
C PRO A 193 -12.49 -2.76 17.95
N ASP A 194 -12.45 -3.41 19.09
CA ASP A 194 -11.61 -3.03 20.24
C ASP A 194 -10.31 -3.84 20.32
N ASP A 195 -10.10 -4.76 19.39
CA ASP A 195 -8.88 -5.56 19.33
C ASP A 195 -7.70 -4.73 18.80
N THR A 196 -6.50 -5.14 19.23
CA THR A 196 -5.24 -4.62 18.70
C THR A 196 -4.45 -5.75 18.05
N PHE A 197 -4.21 -5.64 16.75
CA PHE A 197 -3.36 -6.54 15.98
C PHE A 197 -1.91 -6.08 16.05
N LEU A 198 -1.00 -6.99 16.37
CA LEU A 198 0.43 -6.73 16.36
C LEU A 198 1.01 -7.17 15.01
N SER A 199 1.47 -6.21 14.22
CA SER A 199 2.08 -6.44 12.91
C SER A 199 3.59 -6.53 13.03
N VAL A 200 4.14 -7.73 12.79
CA VAL A 200 5.56 -8.06 13.01
C VAL A 200 6.30 -8.47 11.74
N LEU A 201 5.58 -8.84 10.69
CA LEU A 201 6.16 -9.22 9.41
C LEU A 201 6.19 -8.01 8.46
N PRO A 202 7.01 -8.05 7.39
CA PRO A 202 6.98 -7.00 6.38
C PRO A 202 5.58 -6.87 5.76
N LEU A 203 5.03 -5.66 5.75
CA LEU A 203 3.71 -5.36 5.13
C LEU A 203 3.68 -5.67 3.63
N ALA A 204 4.83 -5.65 2.96
CA ALA A 204 4.94 -6.04 1.56
C ALA A 204 4.75 -7.56 1.34
N HIS A 205 4.74 -8.37 2.41
CA HIS A 205 4.41 -9.78 2.34
C HIS A 205 2.89 -9.99 2.31
N THR A 206 2.41 -10.86 1.42
CA THR A 206 0.97 -11.08 1.17
C THR A 206 0.17 -11.37 2.44
N TYR A 207 0.69 -12.25 3.29
CA TYR A 207 0.02 -12.64 4.53
C TYR A 207 -0.16 -11.44 5.46
N GLU A 208 0.90 -10.68 5.71
CA GLU A 208 0.85 -9.53 6.62
C GLU A 208 -0.03 -8.41 6.05
N CYS A 209 0.07 -8.16 4.74
CA CYS A 209 -0.80 -7.18 4.08
C CYS A 209 -2.27 -7.53 4.23
N SER A 210 -2.64 -8.78 3.97
CA SER A 210 -4.05 -9.19 3.97
C SER A 210 -4.60 -9.41 5.38
N ILE A 211 -3.92 -10.25 6.18
CA ILE A 211 -4.42 -10.72 7.47
C ILE A 211 -3.98 -9.79 8.61
N GLY A 212 -2.76 -9.27 8.53
CA GLY A 212 -2.21 -8.37 9.56
C GLY A 212 -2.67 -6.93 9.41
N MET A 213 -3.07 -6.48 8.20
CA MET A 213 -3.43 -5.08 7.95
C MET A 213 -4.85 -4.91 7.43
N ILE A 214 -5.19 -5.45 6.25
CA ILE A 214 -6.47 -5.14 5.59
C ILE A 214 -7.64 -5.72 6.38
N TYR A 215 -7.52 -6.95 6.85
CA TYR A 215 -8.59 -7.63 7.59
C TYR A 215 -8.94 -6.90 8.91
N PRO A 216 -8.01 -6.65 9.85
CA PRO A 216 -8.33 -5.89 11.07
C PRO A 216 -8.82 -4.46 10.76
N PHE A 217 -8.24 -3.77 9.77
CA PHE A 217 -8.71 -2.46 9.33
C PHE A 217 -10.17 -2.48 8.85
N SER A 218 -10.59 -3.54 8.16
CA SER A 218 -11.98 -3.67 7.68
C SER A 218 -13.02 -3.79 8.80
N LEU A 219 -12.60 -4.21 9.98
CA LEU A 219 -13.46 -4.46 11.15
C LEU A 219 -13.36 -3.38 12.25
N GLY A 220 -12.58 -2.34 12.04
CA GLY A 220 -12.45 -1.25 13.02
C GLY A 220 -11.43 -1.52 14.12
N ALA A 221 -10.62 -2.57 14.00
CA ALA A 221 -9.56 -2.90 14.94
C ALA A 221 -8.31 -2.04 14.70
N ARG A 222 -7.47 -1.94 15.72
CA ARG A 222 -6.18 -1.25 15.68
C ARG A 222 -5.10 -2.18 15.14
N VAL A 223 -4.25 -1.70 14.23
CA VAL A 223 -3.03 -2.38 13.80
C VAL A 223 -1.83 -1.64 14.39
N CYS A 224 -1.09 -2.30 15.28
CA CYS A 224 0.13 -1.79 15.90
C CYS A 224 1.34 -2.38 15.17
N LEU A 225 2.08 -1.51 14.47
CA LEU A 225 3.26 -1.86 13.70
C LEU A 225 4.50 -1.86 14.59
N LEU A 226 5.30 -2.91 14.51
CA LEU A 226 6.62 -2.93 15.13
C LEU A 226 7.69 -2.51 14.14
N TYR A 227 8.77 -1.90 14.66
CA TYR A 227 10.00 -1.78 13.89
C TYR A 227 10.54 -3.19 13.64
N THR A 228 10.69 -3.56 12.37
CA THR A 228 11.55 -4.68 12.00
C THR A 228 13.00 -4.21 12.11
N SER A 229 13.94 -5.12 12.42
CA SER A 229 15.35 -4.80 12.74
C SER A 229 16.09 -3.91 11.71
N ASP A 230 15.56 -3.76 10.50
CA ASP A 230 16.09 -2.87 9.47
C ASP A 230 15.55 -1.43 9.49
N ALA A 231 14.65 -1.11 10.42
CA ALA A 231 14.03 0.21 10.55
C ALA A 231 14.60 1.02 11.73
N ALA A 232 15.54 0.44 12.49
CA ALA A 232 16.21 1.11 13.58
C ALA A 232 17.47 1.81 13.05
N ASP A 233 17.29 3.00 12.45
CA ASP A 233 18.29 4.10 12.34
C ASP A 233 17.57 5.40 11.94
#